data_d37421c80ce2365e61ed3d90af23eb2b
#
_entry.id   d37421c80ce2365e61ed3d90af23eb2b
#
_cell.length_a   1.000
_cell.length_b   1.000
_cell.length_c   1.000
_cell.angle_alpha   90.00
_cell.angle_beta   90.00
_cell.angle_gamma   90.00
#
_symmetry.space_group_name_H-M   'P 1'
#
loop_
_entity.id
_entity.type
_entity.pdbx_description
1 polymer ?
#
loop_
_entity_poly.entity_id
_entity_poly.type
_entity_poly.pdbx_seq_one_letter_code
_entity_poly.pdbx_strand_id
1 'polypeptide(L)'
;RGAHVSFVDAIILIAFIAYAVSVGLWNRQQASKNLEEYFLAGRSLPGWKAGLSMAATQFAADTPLLVTGIIATAGIFGLWQFWIFGITFLLLGFVLAGAWRRAGVVTDAELTEVRYGGTPAAVLRGVKAFYFGTVINGISLAWVLFAAAKIAEPFLLWDQWLPGPLFQSVVNMVDAVGVPLTVGGIGDPEVWVKTASNFLSLLMILGVVAFYSATGGLRGVVATDIVQIAIMALGTFAFAVTVVWEVGGLGSMTERIYETFTFGGPGGILPGEILAFTPGH
;
A
#
# COMPACT_ATOMS: atom_id res chain seq x y z
N ARG A 1 5.71 -19.44 16.79
CA ARG A 1 6.68 -18.51 17.43
C ARG A 1 6.57 -17.22 16.64
N GLY A 2 6.07 -16.12 17.26
CA GLY A 2 6.02 -14.81 16.63
C GLY A 2 7.44 -14.33 16.29
N ALA A 3 7.57 -13.61 15.18
CA ALA A 3 8.83 -12.94 14.85
C ALA A 3 9.06 -11.84 15.92
N HIS A 4 10.21 -11.86 16.55
CA HIS A 4 10.54 -10.83 17.53
C HIS A 4 10.97 -9.57 16.80
N VAL A 5 10.29 -8.45 17.07
CA VAL A 5 10.73 -7.12 16.64
C VAL A 5 12.07 -6.86 17.32
N SER A 6 13.13 -6.71 16.55
CA SER A 6 14.45 -6.37 17.10
C SER A 6 14.46 -4.92 17.57
N PHE A 7 15.41 -4.59 18.45
CA PHE A 7 15.60 -3.21 18.90
C PHE A 7 15.85 -2.24 17.72
N VAL A 8 16.52 -2.72 16.69
CA VAL A 8 16.78 -1.94 15.47
C VAL A 8 15.50 -1.67 14.68
N ASP A 9 14.62 -2.67 14.55
CA ASP A 9 13.33 -2.51 13.86
C ASP A 9 12.46 -1.48 14.57
N ALA A 10 12.41 -1.55 15.92
CA ALA A 10 11.67 -0.59 16.73
C ALA A 10 12.19 0.85 16.55
N ILE A 11 13.51 1.04 16.52
CA ILE A 11 14.12 2.36 16.26
C ILE A 11 13.73 2.88 14.89
N ILE A 12 13.81 2.05 13.84
CA ILE A 12 13.46 2.45 12.47
C ILE A 12 11.99 2.88 12.39
N LEU A 13 11.08 2.09 12.98
CA LEU A 13 9.65 2.41 13.01
C LEU A 13 9.36 3.71 13.77
N ILE A 14 9.92 3.88 14.96
CA ILE A 14 9.73 5.09 15.79
C ILE A 14 10.32 6.31 15.09
N ALA A 15 11.52 6.19 14.51
CA ALA A 15 12.16 7.28 13.78
C ALA A 15 11.32 7.71 12.56
N PHE A 16 10.76 6.75 11.82
CA PHE A 16 9.89 7.05 10.69
C PHE A 16 8.58 7.73 11.14
N ILE A 17 7.93 7.22 12.18
CA ILE A 17 6.70 7.85 12.74
C ILE A 17 7.00 9.27 13.22
N ALA A 18 8.08 9.46 13.96
CA ALA A 18 8.49 10.78 14.43
C ALA A 18 8.78 11.75 13.26
N TYR A 19 9.43 11.26 12.21
CA TYR A 19 9.66 12.01 10.98
C TYR A 19 8.33 12.40 10.31
N ALA A 20 7.42 11.45 10.08
CA ALA A 20 6.14 11.69 9.42
C ALA A 20 5.28 12.71 10.18
N VAL A 21 5.19 12.58 11.50
CA VAL A 21 4.47 13.53 12.37
C VAL A 21 5.12 14.93 12.32
N SER A 22 6.46 15.00 12.39
CA SER A 22 7.20 16.25 12.31
C SER A 22 6.98 16.99 11.00
N VAL A 23 7.02 16.26 9.88
CA VAL A 23 6.75 16.81 8.54
C VAL A 23 5.31 17.30 8.41
N GLY A 24 4.34 16.54 8.94
CA GLY A 24 2.94 16.95 8.99
C GLY A 24 2.75 18.27 9.73
N LEU A 25 3.33 18.37 10.93
CA LEU A 25 3.26 19.59 11.74
C LEU A 25 3.98 20.78 11.10
N TRP A 26 5.14 20.56 10.48
CA TRP A 26 5.90 21.61 9.80
C TRP A 26 5.11 22.22 8.63
N ASN A 27 4.44 21.39 7.84
CA ASN A 27 3.68 21.85 6.69
C ASN A 27 2.28 22.38 7.05
N ARG A 28 1.83 22.24 8.29
CA ARG A 28 0.48 22.59 8.75
C ARG A 28 0.07 24.03 8.40
N GLN A 29 0.94 25.01 8.68
CA GLN A 29 0.62 26.41 8.43
C GLN A 29 0.40 26.71 6.94
N GLN A 30 1.18 26.08 6.07
CA GLN A 30 1.05 26.22 4.63
C GLN A 30 -0.22 25.51 4.12
N ALA A 31 -0.44 24.29 4.56
CA ALA A 31 -1.61 23.49 4.18
C ALA A 31 -2.94 24.14 4.60
N SER A 32 -2.95 24.87 5.72
CA SER A 32 -4.16 25.51 6.25
C SER A 32 -4.56 26.81 5.55
N LYS A 33 -3.80 27.31 4.57
CA LYS A 33 -4.08 28.61 3.92
C LYS A 33 -5.33 28.56 3.03
N ASN A 34 -5.45 27.54 2.20
CA ASN A 34 -6.59 27.36 1.30
C ASN A 34 -6.61 25.93 0.74
N LEU A 35 -7.69 25.59 0.02
CA LEU A 35 -7.87 24.26 -0.59
C LEU A 35 -6.81 23.94 -1.66
N GLU A 36 -6.34 24.94 -2.39
CA GLU A 36 -5.31 24.74 -3.41
C GLU A 36 -3.96 24.38 -2.79
N GLU A 37 -3.59 25.05 -1.69
CA GLU A 37 -2.39 24.66 -0.92
C GLU A 37 -2.54 23.27 -0.30
N TYR A 38 -3.72 22.95 0.24
CA TYR A 38 -3.97 21.68 0.90
C TYR A 38 -3.91 20.49 -0.09
N PHE A 39 -4.64 20.56 -1.21
CA PHE A 39 -4.78 19.45 -2.15
C PHE A 39 -3.77 19.47 -3.29
N LEU A 40 -3.25 20.62 -3.70
CA LEU A 40 -2.37 20.78 -4.85
C LEU A 40 -0.99 21.34 -4.50
N ALA A 41 -0.71 21.58 -3.20
CA ALA A 41 0.54 22.20 -2.74
C ALA A 41 0.85 23.53 -3.48
N GLY A 42 -0.21 24.35 -3.76
CA GLY A 42 -0.09 25.58 -4.51
C GLY A 42 0.46 25.40 -5.93
N ARG A 43 0.35 24.21 -6.52
CA ARG A 43 0.90 23.82 -7.84
C ARG A 43 2.39 24.12 -8.01
N SER A 44 3.14 24.14 -6.91
CA SER A 44 4.56 24.55 -6.87
C SER A 44 5.52 23.39 -6.62
N LEU A 45 5.02 22.13 -6.60
CA LEU A 45 5.87 20.96 -6.42
C LEU A 45 6.78 20.77 -7.63
N PRO A 46 8.10 20.55 -7.44
CA PRO A 46 9.00 20.14 -8.50
C PRO A 46 8.57 18.79 -9.08
N GLY A 47 8.68 18.63 -10.40
CA GLY A 47 8.22 17.42 -11.10
C GLY A 47 8.82 16.12 -10.56
N TRP A 48 10.11 16.13 -10.17
CA TRP A 48 10.76 14.95 -9.61
C TRP A 48 10.17 14.52 -8.25
N LYS A 49 9.79 15.49 -7.39
CA LYS A 49 9.13 15.17 -6.11
C LYS A 49 7.75 14.57 -6.33
N ALA A 50 6.97 15.19 -7.23
CA ALA A 50 5.65 14.66 -7.60
C ALA A 50 5.77 13.25 -8.22
N GLY A 51 6.76 13.03 -9.08
CA GLY A 51 7.01 11.72 -9.70
C GLY A 51 7.39 10.65 -8.67
N LEU A 52 8.28 10.94 -7.72
CA LEU A 52 8.63 10.01 -6.65
C LEU A 52 7.45 9.69 -5.72
N SER A 53 6.64 10.69 -5.38
CA SER A 53 5.42 10.49 -4.57
C SER A 53 4.41 9.62 -5.31
N MET A 54 4.18 9.86 -6.60
CA MET A 54 3.32 8.99 -7.42
C MET A 54 3.85 7.55 -7.49
N ALA A 55 5.17 7.36 -7.65
CA ALA A 55 5.78 6.04 -7.64
C ALA A 55 5.63 5.35 -6.27
N ALA A 56 5.82 6.09 -5.17
CA ALA A 56 5.63 5.58 -3.82
C ALA A 56 4.19 5.12 -3.58
N THR A 57 3.20 5.85 -4.09
CA THR A 57 1.78 5.50 -3.97
C THR A 57 1.43 4.19 -4.67
N GLN A 58 2.14 3.83 -5.75
CA GLN A 58 1.92 2.57 -6.47
C GLN A 58 2.54 1.36 -5.79
N PHE A 59 3.47 1.57 -4.88
CA PHE A 59 4.11 0.51 -4.12
C PHE A 59 3.58 0.51 -2.68
N ALA A 60 2.50 -0.21 -2.46
CA ALA A 60 1.87 -0.34 -1.14
C ALA A 60 2.23 -1.67 -0.46
N ALA A 61 1.70 -1.91 0.72
CA ALA A 61 1.96 -3.12 1.51
C ALA A 61 1.54 -4.42 0.79
N ASP A 62 0.55 -4.35 -0.08
CA ASP A 62 0.08 -5.48 -0.89
C ASP A 62 1.03 -5.86 -2.04
N THR A 63 1.86 -4.93 -2.52
CA THR A 63 2.71 -5.15 -3.71
C THR A 63 3.66 -6.35 -3.56
N PRO A 64 4.44 -6.51 -2.47
CA PRO A 64 5.28 -7.70 -2.31
C PRO A 64 4.48 -9.00 -2.28
N LEU A 65 3.33 -9.01 -1.61
CA LEU A 65 2.46 -10.17 -1.51
C LEU A 65 1.85 -10.53 -2.87
N LEU A 66 1.40 -9.53 -3.62
CA LEU A 66 0.82 -9.70 -4.95
C LEU A 66 1.85 -10.22 -5.94
N VAL A 67 3.05 -9.61 -5.98
CA VAL A 67 4.13 -10.00 -6.90
C VAL A 67 4.58 -11.44 -6.63
N THR A 68 4.83 -11.80 -5.36
CA THR A 68 5.20 -13.17 -5.01
C THR A 68 4.10 -14.17 -5.31
N GLY A 69 2.84 -13.83 -5.06
CA GLY A 69 1.69 -14.65 -5.41
C GLY A 69 1.58 -14.92 -6.92
N ILE A 70 1.75 -13.89 -7.75
CA ILE A 70 1.73 -14.01 -9.20
C ILE A 70 2.89 -14.89 -9.69
N ILE A 71 4.10 -14.66 -9.20
CA ILE A 71 5.25 -15.49 -9.60
C ILE A 71 5.04 -16.94 -9.21
N ALA A 72 4.50 -17.21 -8.02
CA ALA A 72 4.25 -18.58 -7.56
C ALA A 72 3.16 -19.31 -8.38
N THR A 73 2.21 -18.59 -8.97
CA THR A 73 1.06 -19.18 -9.69
C THR A 73 1.11 -19.06 -11.20
N ALA A 74 1.80 -18.06 -11.72
CA ALA A 74 1.87 -17.74 -13.16
C ALA A 74 3.30 -17.48 -13.65
N GLY A 75 4.31 -17.66 -12.79
CA GLY A 75 5.71 -17.40 -13.12
C GLY A 75 6.04 -15.93 -13.34
N ILE A 76 7.30 -15.66 -13.69
CA ILE A 76 7.80 -14.30 -13.97
C ILE A 76 7.03 -13.66 -15.12
N PHE A 77 6.61 -14.44 -16.11
CA PHE A 77 5.79 -13.94 -17.22
C PHE A 77 4.49 -13.30 -16.75
N GLY A 78 3.88 -13.81 -15.66
CA GLY A 78 2.66 -13.24 -15.08
C GLY A 78 2.79 -11.78 -14.69
N LEU A 79 4.01 -11.27 -14.45
CA LEU A 79 4.26 -9.86 -14.15
C LEU A 79 4.07 -8.92 -15.34
N TRP A 80 3.99 -9.44 -16.56
CA TRP A 80 3.72 -8.63 -17.75
C TRP A 80 2.40 -7.87 -17.68
N GLN A 81 1.42 -8.37 -16.91
CA GLN A 81 0.18 -7.66 -16.65
C GLN A 81 0.40 -6.26 -16.04
N PHE A 82 1.51 -6.02 -15.35
CA PHE A 82 1.84 -4.70 -14.78
C PHE A 82 2.37 -3.70 -15.82
N TRP A 83 2.75 -4.14 -17.01
CA TRP A 83 3.16 -3.23 -18.09
C TRP A 83 2.06 -2.25 -18.50
N ILE A 84 0.78 -2.63 -18.30
CA ILE A 84 -0.35 -1.75 -18.56
C ILE A 84 -0.26 -0.48 -17.72
N PHE A 85 0.20 -0.60 -16.46
CA PHE A 85 0.40 0.57 -15.59
C PHE A 85 1.53 1.45 -16.12
N GLY A 86 2.65 0.87 -16.54
CA GLY A 86 3.77 1.60 -17.14
C GLY A 86 3.33 2.41 -18.37
N ILE A 87 2.62 1.78 -19.30
CA ILE A 87 2.09 2.43 -20.51
C ILE A 87 1.10 3.54 -20.12
N THR A 88 0.20 3.28 -19.18
CA THR A 88 -0.81 4.25 -18.72
C THR A 88 -0.15 5.48 -18.11
N PHE A 89 0.86 5.31 -17.25
CA PHE A 89 1.58 6.44 -16.63
C PHE A 89 2.40 7.25 -17.65
N LEU A 90 3.01 6.59 -18.63
CA LEU A 90 3.69 7.30 -19.72
C LEU A 90 2.72 8.15 -20.55
N LEU A 91 1.56 7.59 -20.94
CA LEU A 91 0.52 8.33 -21.64
C LEU A 91 -0.03 9.49 -20.79
N LEU A 92 -0.30 9.25 -19.50
CA LEU A 92 -0.75 10.28 -18.58
C LEU A 92 0.27 11.42 -18.49
N GLY A 93 1.55 11.09 -18.27
CA GLY A 93 2.61 12.08 -18.09
C GLY A 93 2.94 12.86 -19.34
N PHE A 94 3.11 12.20 -20.50
CA PHE A 94 3.57 12.86 -21.72
C PHE A 94 2.43 13.45 -22.57
N VAL A 95 1.26 12.84 -22.55
CA VAL A 95 0.15 13.25 -23.40
C VAL A 95 -0.90 14.07 -22.65
N LEU A 96 -1.35 13.58 -21.49
CA LEU A 96 -2.51 14.14 -20.81
C LEU A 96 -2.16 15.19 -19.73
N ALA A 97 -0.99 15.15 -19.10
CA ALA A 97 -0.66 16.03 -17.99
C ALA A 97 -0.74 17.52 -18.36
N GLY A 98 -0.31 17.90 -19.56
CA GLY A 98 -0.41 19.28 -20.05
C GLY A 98 -1.86 19.76 -20.19
N ALA A 99 -2.75 18.88 -20.63
CA ALA A 99 -4.18 19.19 -20.77
C ALA A 99 -4.86 19.33 -19.40
N TRP A 100 -4.57 18.44 -18.46
CA TRP A 100 -5.03 18.50 -17.07
C TRP A 100 -4.61 19.80 -16.39
N ARG A 101 -3.35 20.19 -16.53
CA ARG A 101 -2.85 21.43 -15.95
C ARG A 101 -3.56 22.66 -16.51
N ARG A 102 -3.84 22.69 -17.82
CA ARG A 102 -4.59 23.81 -18.47
C ARG A 102 -6.05 23.85 -18.06
N ALA A 103 -6.67 22.71 -17.74
CA ALA A 103 -8.07 22.66 -17.29
C ALA A 103 -8.29 23.38 -15.96
N GLY A 104 -7.24 23.56 -15.13
CA GLY A 104 -7.31 24.34 -13.90
C GLY A 104 -8.11 23.72 -12.76
N VAL A 105 -8.65 22.50 -12.94
CA VAL A 105 -9.50 21.80 -11.98
C VAL A 105 -8.70 21.28 -10.78
N VAL A 106 -9.36 21.17 -9.63
CA VAL A 106 -8.78 20.60 -8.40
C VAL A 106 -8.99 19.09 -8.33
N THR A 107 -10.12 18.62 -8.85
CA THR A 107 -10.50 17.20 -8.79
C THR A 107 -10.91 16.67 -10.17
N ASP A 108 -10.75 15.36 -10.37
CA ASP A 108 -11.22 14.68 -11.58
C ASP A 108 -12.76 14.79 -11.77
N ALA A 109 -13.50 14.83 -10.67
CA ALA A 109 -14.95 15.02 -10.73
C ALA A 109 -15.35 16.42 -11.27
N GLU A 110 -14.56 17.45 -10.98
CA GLU A 110 -14.78 18.81 -11.45
C GLU A 110 -14.59 18.95 -12.97
N LEU A 111 -13.71 18.15 -13.58
CA LEU A 111 -13.52 18.11 -15.02
C LEU A 111 -14.82 17.82 -15.78
N THR A 112 -15.75 17.11 -15.14
CA THR A 112 -17.08 16.81 -15.72
C THR A 112 -17.88 18.08 -15.96
N GLU A 113 -17.83 19.06 -15.05
CA GLU A 113 -18.53 20.35 -15.23
C GLU A 113 -17.85 21.25 -16.26
N VAL A 114 -16.52 21.14 -16.41
CA VAL A 114 -15.79 21.88 -17.45
C VAL A 114 -16.20 21.38 -18.84
N ARG A 115 -16.48 20.07 -18.97
CA ARG A 115 -16.85 19.47 -20.27
C ARG A 115 -18.33 19.54 -20.58
N TYR A 116 -19.19 19.38 -19.57
CA TYR A 116 -20.63 19.34 -19.71
C TYR A 116 -21.26 20.45 -18.88
N GLY A 117 -22.24 21.17 -19.41
CA GLY A 117 -22.93 22.25 -18.71
C GLY A 117 -24.24 21.81 -18.04
N GLY A 118 -24.75 22.67 -17.16
CA GLY A 118 -26.10 22.55 -16.59
C GLY A 118 -26.26 21.52 -15.47
N THR A 119 -27.49 21.35 -15.01
CA THR A 119 -27.85 20.45 -13.90
C THR A 119 -27.38 18.99 -14.09
N PRO A 120 -27.47 18.39 -15.30
CA PRO A 120 -26.96 17.03 -15.51
C PRO A 120 -25.48 16.87 -15.22
N ALA A 121 -24.66 17.88 -15.53
CA ALA A 121 -23.23 17.87 -15.25
C ALA A 121 -22.93 17.89 -13.73
N ALA A 122 -23.67 18.69 -12.97
CA ALA A 122 -23.56 18.74 -11.52
C ALA A 122 -23.96 17.40 -10.87
N VAL A 123 -25.03 16.77 -11.33
CA VAL A 123 -25.43 15.42 -10.86
C VAL A 123 -24.35 14.39 -11.19
N LEU A 124 -23.83 14.38 -12.42
CA LEU A 124 -22.79 13.45 -12.83
C LEU A 124 -21.50 13.66 -12.03
N ARG A 125 -21.13 14.92 -11.73
CA ARG A 125 -20.02 15.25 -10.83
C ARG A 125 -20.23 14.65 -9.44
N GLY A 126 -21.43 14.80 -8.87
CA GLY A 126 -21.78 14.26 -7.56
C GLY A 126 -21.69 12.72 -7.53
N VAL A 127 -22.27 12.04 -8.53
CA VAL A 127 -22.21 10.58 -8.68
C VAL A 127 -20.75 10.11 -8.83
N LYS A 128 -19.97 10.77 -9.68
CA LYS A 128 -18.56 10.45 -9.90
C LYS A 128 -17.75 10.65 -8.62
N ALA A 129 -17.94 11.75 -7.90
CA ALA A 129 -17.25 12.03 -6.65
C ALA A 129 -17.59 10.97 -5.58
N PHE A 130 -18.86 10.58 -5.44
CA PHE A 130 -19.27 9.51 -4.53
C PHE A 130 -18.67 8.16 -4.93
N TYR A 131 -18.80 7.77 -6.20
CA TYR A 131 -18.32 6.47 -6.69
C TYR A 131 -16.81 6.32 -6.51
N PHE A 132 -16.02 7.27 -7.00
CA PHE A 132 -14.55 7.19 -6.87
C PHE A 132 -14.07 7.51 -5.46
N GLY A 133 -14.65 8.50 -4.80
CA GLY A 133 -14.23 8.92 -3.46
C GLY A 133 -14.60 7.95 -2.35
N THR A 134 -15.72 7.23 -2.48
CA THR A 134 -16.20 6.32 -1.43
C THR A 134 -16.03 4.86 -1.84
N VAL A 135 -16.60 4.45 -2.98
CA VAL A 135 -16.65 3.02 -3.34
C VAL A 135 -15.27 2.53 -3.77
N ILE A 136 -14.67 3.15 -4.78
CA ILE A 136 -13.36 2.69 -5.31
C ILE A 136 -12.25 2.88 -4.29
N ASN A 137 -12.16 4.06 -3.66
CA ASN A 137 -11.16 4.31 -2.63
C ASN A 137 -11.37 3.43 -1.39
N GLY A 138 -12.62 3.16 -1.00
CA GLY A 138 -12.92 2.26 0.11
C GLY A 138 -12.44 0.84 -0.16
N ILE A 139 -12.68 0.30 -1.36
CA ILE A 139 -12.22 -1.03 -1.76
C ILE A 139 -10.68 -1.07 -1.80
N SER A 140 -10.04 -0.06 -2.42
CA SER A 140 -8.58 0.01 -2.50
C SER A 140 -7.94 0.12 -1.12
N LEU A 141 -8.49 0.96 -0.25
CA LEU A 141 -7.99 1.11 1.13
C LEU A 141 -8.16 -0.19 1.94
N ALA A 142 -9.31 -0.86 1.83
CA ALA A 142 -9.55 -2.13 2.49
C ALA A 142 -8.55 -3.20 2.04
N TRP A 143 -8.25 -3.27 0.76
CA TRP A 143 -7.26 -4.19 0.20
C TRP A 143 -5.86 -3.95 0.77
N VAL A 144 -5.38 -2.70 0.76
CA VAL A 144 -4.06 -2.34 1.28
C VAL A 144 -3.97 -2.55 2.79
N LEU A 145 -5.03 -2.20 3.54
CA LEU A 145 -5.09 -2.42 4.99
C LEU A 145 -5.08 -3.90 5.35
N PHE A 146 -5.78 -4.73 4.59
CA PHE A 146 -5.75 -6.18 4.80
C PHE A 146 -4.35 -6.76 4.58
N ALA A 147 -3.63 -6.30 3.57
CA ALA A 147 -2.23 -6.67 3.36
C ALA A 147 -1.32 -6.17 4.49
N ALA A 148 -1.51 -4.93 4.94
CA ALA A 148 -0.77 -4.37 6.07
C ALA A 148 -1.01 -5.16 7.38
N ALA A 149 -2.26 -5.57 7.63
CA ALA A 149 -2.59 -6.42 8.77
C ALA A 149 -1.85 -7.76 8.72
N LYS A 150 -1.82 -8.42 7.56
CA LYS A 150 -1.08 -9.68 7.37
C LYS A 150 0.43 -9.54 7.64
N ILE A 151 1.02 -8.44 7.22
CA ILE A 151 2.44 -8.18 7.45
C ILE A 151 2.69 -7.86 8.93
N ALA A 152 1.79 -7.12 9.57
CA ALA A 152 1.92 -6.69 10.95
C ALA A 152 1.64 -7.82 11.97
N GLU A 153 0.76 -8.77 11.64
CA GLU A 153 0.27 -9.84 12.53
C GLU A 153 1.39 -10.61 13.26
N PRO A 154 2.49 -11.05 12.61
CA PRO A 154 3.56 -11.76 13.30
C PRO A 154 4.45 -10.88 14.20
N PHE A 155 4.39 -9.57 14.05
CA PHE A 155 5.26 -8.62 14.74
C PHE A 155 4.56 -7.85 15.85
N LEU A 156 3.30 -7.47 15.66
CA LEU A 156 2.54 -6.65 16.61
C LEU A 156 1.66 -7.54 17.49
N LEU A 157 2.25 -8.04 18.56
CA LEU A 157 1.62 -8.98 19.50
C LEU A 157 0.92 -8.22 20.63
N TRP A 158 -0.21 -7.59 20.32
CA TRP A 158 -0.97 -6.77 21.27
C TRP A 158 -1.48 -7.55 22.48
N ASP A 159 -1.75 -8.84 22.34
CA ASP A 159 -2.11 -9.75 23.40
C ASP A 159 -1.03 -9.85 24.51
N GLN A 160 0.24 -9.64 24.13
CA GLN A 160 1.37 -9.66 25.06
C GLN A 160 1.71 -8.28 25.64
N TRP A 161 1.32 -7.21 24.94
CA TRP A 161 1.68 -5.83 25.31
C TRP A 161 0.61 -5.13 26.15
N LEU A 162 -0.64 -5.48 25.94
CA LEU A 162 -1.76 -4.87 26.65
C LEU A 162 -2.15 -5.66 27.89
N PRO A 163 -2.66 -4.98 28.95
CA PRO A 163 -3.26 -5.66 30.08
C PRO A 163 -4.40 -6.57 29.63
N GLY A 164 -4.42 -7.82 30.13
CA GLY A 164 -5.37 -8.84 29.71
C GLY A 164 -6.85 -8.39 29.67
N PRO A 165 -7.38 -7.68 30.71
CA PRO A 165 -8.77 -7.21 30.69
C PRO A 165 -9.06 -6.22 29.56
N LEU A 166 -8.13 -5.33 29.20
CA LEU A 166 -8.27 -4.38 28.10
C LEU A 166 -8.28 -5.10 26.76
N PHE A 167 -7.32 -6.00 26.54
CA PHE A 167 -7.27 -6.78 25.32
C PHE A 167 -8.51 -7.64 25.13
N GLN A 168 -8.99 -8.30 26.20
CA GLN A 168 -10.21 -9.10 26.16
C GLN A 168 -11.46 -8.27 25.80
N SER A 169 -11.52 -7.00 26.23
CA SER A 169 -12.61 -6.10 25.84
C SER A 169 -12.62 -5.84 24.34
N VAL A 170 -11.42 -5.70 23.72
CA VAL A 170 -11.30 -5.56 22.26
C VAL A 170 -11.70 -6.87 21.57
N VAL A 171 -11.29 -8.02 22.08
CA VAL A 171 -11.67 -9.33 21.54
C VAL A 171 -13.20 -9.47 21.53
N ASN A 172 -13.87 -9.17 22.64
CA ASN A 172 -15.33 -9.23 22.74
C ASN A 172 -16.03 -8.26 21.79
N MET A 173 -15.43 -7.08 21.56
CA MET A 173 -15.97 -6.08 20.64
C MET A 173 -15.89 -6.57 19.18
N VAL A 174 -14.75 -7.11 18.75
CA VAL A 174 -14.58 -7.59 17.36
C VAL A 174 -15.38 -8.88 17.12
N ASP A 175 -15.50 -9.75 18.12
CA ASP A 175 -16.37 -10.93 18.07
C ASP A 175 -17.84 -10.54 17.89
N ALA A 176 -18.31 -9.54 18.62
CA ALA A 176 -19.68 -9.01 18.48
C ALA A 176 -19.96 -8.42 17.08
N VAL A 177 -18.93 -7.86 16.42
CA VAL A 177 -19.04 -7.38 15.01
C VAL A 177 -19.07 -8.55 14.04
N GLY A 178 -18.41 -9.68 14.36
CA GLY A 178 -18.47 -10.91 13.58
C GLY A 178 -17.72 -10.88 12.24
N VAL A 179 -16.83 -9.91 12.02
CA VAL A 179 -16.02 -9.78 10.80
C VAL A 179 -14.56 -10.15 11.09
N PRO A 180 -14.06 -11.30 10.63
CA PRO A 180 -12.68 -11.70 10.88
C PRO A 180 -11.70 -10.86 10.03
N LEU A 181 -10.64 -10.37 10.66
CA LEU A 181 -9.55 -9.62 10.02
C LEU A 181 -8.27 -10.46 9.93
N THR A 182 -8.39 -11.77 9.83
CA THR A 182 -7.27 -12.71 9.70
C THR A 182 -7.49 -13.69 8.56
N VAL A 183 -6.41 -14.31 8.10
CA VAL A 183 -6.41 -15.24 6.96
C VAL A 183 -7.09 -16.58 7.30
N GLY A 184 -7.03 -17.01 8.56
CA GLY A 184 -7.60 -18.29 9.01
C GLY A 184 -9.12 -18.37 8.94
N GLY A 185 -9.81 -17.24 8.78
CA GLY A 185 -11.27 -17.17 8.75
C GLY A 185 -11.91 -17.69 10.04
N ILE A 186 -13.21 -17.92 10.00
CA ILE A 186 -14.03 -18.29 11.19
C ILE A 186 -13.68 -19.69 11.75
N GLY A 187 -12.97 -20.52 10.98
CA GLY A 187 -12.54 -21.85 11.41
C GLY A 187 -11.28 -21.90 12.29
N ASP A 188 -10.56 -20.78 12.44
CA ASP A 188 -9.38 -20.68 13.30
C ASP A 188 -9.82 -20.52 14.77
N PRO A 189 -9.39 -21.38 15.71
CA PRO A 189 -9.71 -21.23 17.14
C PRO A 189 -9.29 -19.88 17.76
N GLU A 190 -8.28 -19.24 17.18
CA GLU A 190 -7.74 -17.96 17.64
C GLU A 190 -8.23 -16.77 16.80
N VAL A 191 -9.23 -16.96 15.96
CA VAL A 191 -9.68 -15.95 14.99
C VAL A 191 -9.95 -14.58 15.63
N TRP A 192 -10.61 -14.54 16.78
CA TRP A 192 -10.98 -13.29 17.42
C TRP A 192 -9.80 -12.62 18.14
N VAL A 193 -8.86 -13.41 18.68
CA VAL A 193 -7.62 -12.90 19.26
C VAL A 193 -6.76 -12.25 18.17
N LYS A 194 -6.56 -12.93 17.05
CA LYS A 194 -5.85 -12.40 15.89
C LYS A 194 -6.56 -11.20 15.27
N THR A 195 -7.89 -11.25 15.16
CA THR A 195 -8.71 -10.12 14.66
C THR A 195 -8.57 -8.90 15.56
N ALA A 196 -8.59 -9.06 16.88
CA ALA A 196 -8.39 -7.97 17.82
C ALA A 196 -6.99 -7.35 17.69
N SER A 197 -5.96 -8.18 17.56
CA SER A 197 -4.59 -7.73 17.35
C SER A 197 -4.45 -6.96 16.02
N ASN A 198 -5.00 -7.48 14.94
CA ASN A 198 -4.99 -6.81 13.63
C ASN A 198 -5.79 -5.51 13.64
N PHE A 199 -6.94 -5.48 14.31
CA PHE A 199 -7.75 -4.28 14.48
C PHE A 199 -6.97 -3.16 15.18
N LEU A 200 -6.27 -3.46 16.27
CA LEU A 200 -5.43 -2.49 16.97
C LEU A 200 -4.27 -2.01 16.12
N SER A 201 -3.63 -2.91 15.38
CA SER A 201 -2.55 -2.57 14.45
C SER A 201 -3.04 -1.62 13.35
N LEU A 202 -4.20 -1.90 12.77
CA LEU A 202 -4.82 -1.04 11.76
C LEU A 202 -5.22 0.33 12.32
N LEU A 203 -5.78 0.38 13.52
CA LEU A 203 -6.10 1.65 14.18
C LEU A 203 -4.85 2.50 14.41
N MET A 204 -3.76 1.88 14.84
CA MET A 204 -2.49 2.58 15.03
C MET A 204 -1.96 3.13 13.70
N ILE A 205 -1.90 2.30 12.66
CA ILE A 205 -1.43 2.71 11.32
C ILE A 205 -2.30 3.84 10.77
N LEU A 206 -3.62 3.66 10.77
CA LEU A 206 -4.56 4.67 10.28
C LEU A 206 -4.49 5.95 11.09
N GLY A 207 -4.36 5.87 12.41
CA GLY A 207 -4.23 7.04 13.28
C GLY A 207 -3.02 7.89 12.93
N VAL A 208 -1.85 7.26 12.75
CA VAL A 208 -0.61 7.96 12.36
C VAL A 208 -0.75 8.56 10.97
N VAL A 209 -1.24 7.78 10.00
CA VAL A 209 -1.41 8.25 8.60
C VAL A 209 -2.40 9.39 8.53
N ALA A 210 -3.56 9.25 9.17
CA ALA A 210 -4.58 10.31 9.19
C ALA A 210 -4.05 11.59 9.84
N PHE A 211 -3.29 11.48 10.93
CA PHE A 211 -2.75 12.62 11.63
C PHE A 211 -1.78 13.43 10.75
N TYR A 212 -0.73 12.81 10.19
CA TYR A 212 0.24 13.56 9.39
C TYR A 212 -0.33 14.02 8.04
N SER A 213 -1.20 13.23 7.43
CA SER A 213 -1.83 13.57 6.15
C SER A 213 -2.82 14.73 6.32
N ALA A 214 -3.70 14.68 7.34
CA ALA A 214 -4.65 15.73 7.59
C ALA A 214 -3.99 17.06 8.02
N THR A 215 -2.87 16.99 8.74
CA THR A 215 -2.16 18.19 9.19
C THR A 215 -1.26 18.79 8.12
N GLY A 216 -0.54 17.96 7.35
CA GLY A 216 0.49 18.38 6.41
C GLY A 216 0.01 18.67 4.98
N GLY A 217 -1.21 18.21 4.64
CA GLY A 217 -1.71 18.28 3.27
C GLY A 217 -0.78 17.59 2.25
N LEU A 218 -0.93 17.90 0.96
CA LEU A 218 -0.15 17.26 -0.09
C LEU A 218 1.36 17.43 0.07
N ARG A 219 1.83 18.57 0.57
CA ARG A 219 3.28 18.79 0.80
C ARG A 219 3.84 17.82 1.84
N GLY A 220 3.10 17.61 2.92
CA GLY A 220 3.47 16.68 3.97
C GLY A 220 3.51 15.23 3.44
N VAL A 221 2.49 14.82 2.71
CA VAL A 221 2.40 13.50 2.09
C VAL A 221 3.56 13.28 1.13
N VAL A 222 3.82 14.19 0.19
CA VAL A 222 4.94 14.07 -0.76
C VAL A 222 6.29 13.96 -0.06
N ALA A 223 6.51 14.68 1.03
CA ALA A 223 7.77 14.59 1.77
C ALA A 223 7.93 13.21 2.46
N THR A 224 6.85 12.65 3.03
CA THR A 224 6.89 11.29 3.61
C THR A 224 7.05 10.22 2.54
N ASP A 225 6.39 10.35 1.39
CA ASP A 225 6.48 9.42 0.27
C ASP A 225 7.90 9.27 -0.27
N ILE A 226 8.65 10.38 -0.37
CA ILE A 226 10.04 10.36 -0.83
C ILE A 226 10.93 9.51 0.09
N VAL A 227 10.73 9.63 1.42
CA VAL A 227 11.48 8.81 2.38
C VAL A 227 10.99 7.37 2.36
N GLN A 228 9.69 7.14 2.24
CA GLN A 228 9.10 5.81 2.15
C GLN A 228 9.64 5.05 0.93
N ILE A 229 9.64 5.64 -0.26
CA ILE A 229 10.14 4.96 -1.46
C ILE A 229 11.64 4.64 -1.37
N ALA A 230 12.43 5.51 -0.72
CA ALA A 230 13.85 5.26 -0.51
C ALA A 230 14.07 4.07 0.45
N ILE A 231 13.39 4.06 1.61
CA ILE A 231 13.47 2.96 2.59
C ILE A 231 12.99 1.65 1.95
N MET A 232 11.90 1.70 1.22
CA MET A 232 11.32 0.54 0.54
C MET A 232 12.25 -0.03 -0.53
N ALA A 233 12.84 0.82 -1.39
CA ALA A 233 13.78 0.38 -2.42
C ALA A 233 15.02 -0.27 -1.79
N LEU A 234 15.58 0.37 -0.77
CA LEU A 234 16.74 -0.17 -0.03
C LEU A 234 16.39 -1.48 0.68
N GLY A 235 15.24 -1.54 1.35
CA GLY A 235 14.76 -2.74 2.04
C GLY A 235 14.51 -3.90 1.07
N THR A 236 13.86 -3.64 -0.05
CA THR A 236 13.62 -4.66 -1.09
C THR A 236 14.93 -5.18 -1.67
N PHE A 237 15.87 -4.29 -1.95
CA PHE A 237 17.19 -4.68 -2.46
C PHE A 237 17.96 -5.52 -1.42
N ALA A 238 18.02 -5.06 -0.17
CA ALA A 238 18.67 -5.79 0.90
C ALA A 238 18.04 -7.17 1.12
N PHE A 239 16.72 -7.25 1.10
CA PHE A 239 15.98 -8.52 1.20
C PHE A 239 16.33 -9.47 0.04
N ALA A 240 16.35 -8.97 -1.20
CA ALA A 240 16.70 -9.78 -2.37
C ALA A 240 18.12 -10.34 -2.27
N VAL A 241 19.10 -9.50 -1.87
CA VAL A 241 20.49 -9.94 -1.65
C VAL A 241 20.57 -11.00 -0.56
N THR A 242 19.89 -10.79 0.57
CA THR A 242 19.88 -11.73 1.69
C THR A 242 19.28 -13.07 1.29
N VAL A 243 18.14 -13.07 0.59
CA VAL A 243 17.50 -14.31 0.11
C VAL A 243 18.42 -15.08 -0.82
N VAL A 244 19.03 -14.42 -1.80
CA VAL A 244 19.97 -15.06 -2.72
C VAL A 244 21.17 -15.65 -1.98
N TRP A 245 21.68 -14.94 -0.98
CA TRP A 245 22.82 -15.43 -0.18
C TRP A 245 22.43 -16.65 0.68
N GLU A 246 21.32 -16.59 1.42
CA GLU A 246 20.84 -17.68 2.26
C GLU A 246 20.54 -18.96 1.50
N VAL A 247 20.10 -18.83 0.25
CA VAL A 247 19.83 -19.99 -0.63
C VAL A 247 21.11 -20.57 -1.23
N GLY A 248 22.26 -19.90 -1.13
CA GLY A 248 23.54 -20.35 -1.67
C GLY A 248 23.83 -19.84 -3.09
N GLY A 249 23.20 -18.70 -3.49
CA GLY A 249 23.37 -18.06 -4.78
C GLY A 249 22.25 -18.35 -5.78
N LEU A 250 22.31 -17.66 -6.93
CA LEU A 250 21.27 -17.77 -7.97
C LEU A 250 21.19 -19.19 -8.58
N GLY A 251 22.33 -19.91 -8.71
CA GLY A 251 22.34 -21.30 -9.19
C GLY A 251 21.54 -22.22 -8.27
N SER A 252 21.85 -22.21 -6.98
CA SER A 252 21.14 -23.04 -5.99
C SER A 252 19.66 -22.63 -5.88
N MET A 253 19.33 -21.35 -6.07
CA MET A 253 17.96 -20.88 -6.09
C MET A 253 17.18 -21.49 -7.25
N THR A 254 17.75 -21.54 -8.45
CA THR A 254 17.11 -22.17 -9.61
C THR A 254 16.92 -23.67 -9.42
N GLU A 255 17.94 -24.38 -8.90
CA GLU A 255 17.82 -25.80 -8.56
C GLU A 255 16.70 -26.08 -7.58
N ARG A 256 16.60 -25.31 -6.50
CA ARG A 256 15.51 -25.47 -5.51
C ARG A 256 14.12 -25.17 -6.09
N ILE A 257 14.01 -24.22 -7.02
CA ILE A 257 12.76 -24.00 -7.74
C ILE A 257 12.38 -25.24 -8.54
N TYR A 258 13.33 -25.85 -9.27
CA TYR A 258 13.07 -27.08 -10.02
C TYR A 258 12.65 -28.22 -9.10
N GLU A 259 13.30 -28.41 -7.96
CA GLU A 259 12.94 -29.44 -6.97
C GLU A 259 11.56 -29.19 -6.36
N THR A 260 11.27 -27.96 -5.94
CA THR A 260 10.02 -27.61 -5.23
C THR A 260 8.80 -27.75 -6.12
N PHE A 261 8.93 -27.40 -7.41
CA PHE A 261 7.81 -27.38 -8.36
C PHE A 261 7.77 -28.59 -9.29
N THR A 262 8.54 -29.65 -9.02
CA THR A 262 8.63 -30.86 -9.85
C THR A 262 7.27 -31.50 -10.15
N PHE A 263 6.31 -31.42 -9.20
CA PHE A 263 4.97 -31.98 -9.35
C PHE A 263 3.89 -30.95 -9.68
N GLY A 264 4.29 -29.75 -10.12
CA GLY A 264 3.41 -28.61 -10.31
C GLY A 264 3.18 -27.83 -9.01
N GLY A 265 3.43 -26.50 -9.06
CA GLY A 265 3.17 -25.59 -7.97
C GLY A 265 1.69 -25.18 -7.87
N PRO A 266 1.36 -24.21 -7.00
CA PRO A 266 0.06 -23.58 -6.99
C PRO A 266 -0.33 -23.15 -8.41
N GLY A 267 -1.50 -23.58 -8.91
CA GLY A 267 -1.92 -23.31 -10.29
C GLY A 267 -1.40 -24.30 -11.35
N GLY A 268 -0.67 -25.36 -10.96
CA GLY A 268 -0.17 -26.37 -11.89
C GLY A 268 1.04 -25.95 -12.74
N ILE A 269 1.71 -24.84 -12.37
CA ILE A 269 2.85 -24.29 -13.12
C ILE A 269 4.08 -25.19 -12.99
N LEU A 270 4.79 -25.38 -14.11
CA LEU A 270 6.03 -26.17 -14.16
C LEU A 270 7.25 -25.32 -13.82
N PRO A 271 8.36 -25.91 -13.33
CA PRO A 271 9.56 -25.18 -12.93
C PRO A 271 10.13 -24.28 -14.05
N GLY A 272 10.16 -24.78 -15.28
CA GLY A 272 10.63 -24.02 -16.43
C GLY A 272 9.76 -22.82 -16.79
N GLU A 273 8.46 -22.90 -16.50
CA GLU A 273 7.51 -21.82 -16.74
C GLU A 273 7.63 -20.71 -15.68
N ILE A 274 7.99 -21.06 -14.42
CA ILE A 274 8.18 -20.06 -13.35
C ILE A 274 9.26 -19.07 -13.73
N LEU A 275 10.37 -19.53 -14.30
CA LEU A 275 11.51 -18.70 -14.67
C LEU A 275 11.40 -18.14 -16.09
N ALA A 276 10.38 -18.52 -16.85
CA ALA A 276 10.18 -18.03 -18.21
C ALA A 276 9.78 -16.56 -18.22
N PHE A 277 10.51 -15.75 -18.96
CA PHE A 277 10.18 -14.34 -19.18
C PHE A 277 9.14 -14.16 -20.31
N THR A 278 9.02 -15.14 -21.19
CA THR A 278 8.01 -15.19 -22.27
C THR A 278 7.07 -16.34 -22.03
N PRO A 279 5.82 -16.32 -22.58
CA PRO A 279 4.92 -17.44 -22.44
C PRO A 279 5.56 -18.68 -23.03
N GLY A 280 5.47 -19.79 -22.28
CA GLY A 280 5.81 -21.12 -22.82
C GLY A 280 4.84 -21.49 -23.95
N HIS A 281 5.34 -22.11 -24.98
CA HIS A 281 4.54 -22.66 -26.09
C HIS A 281 4.09 -24.06 -25.75
#